data_5a0d4b5d8ff53b97bb0ab211308be0c7
#
_entry.id   5a0d4b5d8ff53b97bb0ab211308be0c7
#
_cell.length_a   1.000
_cell.length_b   1.000
_cell.length_c   1.000
_cell.angle_alpha   90.00
_cell.angle_beta   90.00
_cell.angle_gamma   90.00
#
_symmetry.space_group_name_H-M   'P 1'
#
loop_
_entity.id
_entity.type
_entity.pdbx_description
1 polymer ?
#
loop_
_entity_poly.entity_id
_entity_poly.type
_entity_poly.pdbx_seq_one_letter_code
_entity_poly.pdbx_strand_id
1 'polypeptide(L)'
;MIAAIEVYNKPDFLYRGETFSILAINSWELLLKAKHLKDNHNKMRSLYVMEPVINKDGSKSKKKKVKLTRSGNPFTHSIDFIAKKLIEKGEMDQIVFNNIMALIELRDSAIHFYNYSLKFNVRIQEIGTASLKNYVSLYKKWFNKDLSEFNFYLMPLSFVQARKESDVLLLNAEEKNFFKYVDELEESSSSDSEYSIALNIDVKFSKSTSKDAIKVALSKDTDAIKVT
;
A
#
# COMPACT_ATOMS: atom_id res chain seq x y z
N MET A 1 8.21 -5.18 -1.12
CA MET A 1 8.03 -4.21 -0.03
C MET A 1 9.30 -3.44 0.31
N ILE A 2 10.46 -4.07 0.49
CA ILE A 2 11.74 -3.38 0.79
C ILE A 2 12.02 -2.24 -0.19
N ALA A 3 11.99 -2.50 -1.50
CA ALA A 3 12.22 -1.46 -2.50
C ALA A 3 11.22 -0.28 -2.41
N ALA A 4 9.97 -0.55 -2.02
CA ALA A 4 8.98 0.51 -1.80
C ALA A 4 9.42 1.44 -0.67
N ILE A 5 9.87 0.88 0.46
CA ILE A 5 10.36 1.62 1.62
C ILE A 5 11.60 2.43 1.27
N GLU A 6 12.57 1.80 0.61
CA GLU A 6 13.82 2.46 0.22
C GLU A 6 13.58 3.67 -0.69
N VAL A 7 12.67 3.54 -1.66
CA VAL A 7 12.32 4.67 -2.54
C VAL A 7 11.60 5.77 -1.77
N TYR A 8 10.64 5.41 -0.91
CA TYR A 8 9.90 6.41 -0.12
C TYR A 8 10.82 7.20 0.81
N ASN A 9 11.80 6.54 1.41
CA ASN A 9 12.73 7.14 2.36
C ASN A 9 13.84 7.98 1.71
N LYS A 10 13.85 8.12 0.38
CA LYS A 10 14.78 9.03 -0.33
C LYS A 10 14.22 10.44 -0.38
N PRO A 11 14.78 11.41 0.37
CA PRO A 11 14.22 12.76 0.46
C PRO A 11 14.21 13.51 -0.87
N ASP A 12 15.22 13.31 -1.72
CA ASP A 12 15.37 13.99 -3.01
C ASP A 12 14.58 13.34 -4.16
N PHE A 13 13.83 12.27 -3.89
CA PHE A 13 13.04 11.61 -4.90
C PHE A 13 11.61 12.19 -4.92
N LEU A 14 11.33 13.04 -5.89
CA LEU A 14 10.05 13.79 -5.99
C LEU A 14 8.80 12.91 -6.06
N TYR A 15 8.89 11.77 -6.75
CA TYR A 15 7.75 10.86 -6.98
C TYR A 15 7.72 9.68 -5.99
N ARG A 16 8.20 9.91 -4.75
CA ARG A 16 8.32 8.83 -3.75
C ARG A 16 7.00 8.21 -3.34
N GLY A 17 5.93 9.01 -3.21
CA GLY A 17 4.61 8.53 -2.80
C GLY A 17 3.97 7.62 -3.84
N GLU A 18 4.01 8.04 -5.10
CA GLU A 18 3.50 7.29 -6.24
C GLU A 18 4.29 6.00 -6.47
N THR A 19 5.60 6.10 -6.48
CA THR A 19 6.47 4.93 -6.68
C THR A 19 6.30 3.94 -5.53
N PHE A 20 6.18 4.45 -4.29
CA PHE A 20 5.87 3.62 -3.13
C PHE A 20 4.56 2.86 -3.34
N SER A 21 3.47 3.54 -3.74
CA SER A 21 2.17 2.89 -3.93
C SER A 21 2.23 1.77 -4.97
N ILE A 22 2.89 2.01 -6.11
CA ILE A 22 3.08 1.00 -7.16
C ILE A 22 3.83 -0.23 -6.63
N LEU A 23 4.96 -0.02 -5.96
CA LEU A 23 5.78 -1.11 -5.44
C LEU A 23 5.11 -1.84 -4.26
N ALA A 24 4.39 -1.11 -3.40
CA ALA A 24 3.62 -1.68 -2.31
C ALA A 24 2.48 -2.56 -2.82
N ILE A 25 1.72 -2.11 -3.82
CA ILE A 25 0.65 -2.90 -4.46
C ILE A 25 1.22 -4.18 -5.09
N ASN A 26 2.34 -4.08 -5.82
CA ASN A 26 3.00 -5.26 -6.38
C ASN A 26 3.42 -6.24 -5.28
N SER A 27 3.89 -5.74 -4.14
CA SER A 27 4.26 -6.56 -2.98
C SER A 27 3.05 -7.25 -2.36
N TRP A 28 1.92 -6.54 -2.23
CA TRP A 28 0.66 -7.10 -1.79
C TRP A 28 0.15 -8.19 -2.75
N GLU A 29 0.22 -7.94 -4.05
CA GLU A 29 -0.19 -8.93 -5.05
C GLU A 29 0.62 -10.23 -4.92
N LEU A 30 1.92 -10.12 -4.76
CA LEU A 30 2.80 -11.27 -4.56
C LEU A 30 2.50 -12.01 -3.24
N LEU A 31 2.28 -11.28 -2.15
CA LEU A 31 1.95 -11.87 -0.84
C LEU A 31 0.63 -12.64 -0.88
N LEU A 32 -0.42 -12.03 -1.45
CA LEU A 32 -1.73 -12.65 -1.58
C LEU A 32 -1.69 -13.88 -2.49
N LYS A 33 -0.96 -13.82 -3.61
CA LYS A 33 -0.74 -14.97 -4.50
C LYS A 33 0.04 -16.09 -3.80
N ALA A 34 1.05 -15.75 -3.01
CA ALA A 34 1.80 -16.74 -2.22
C ALA A 34 0.92 -17.43 -1.18
N LYS A 35 0.07 -16.68 -0.46
CA LYS A 35 -0.91 -17.24 0.48
C LYS A 35 -1.91 -18.14 -0.25
N HIS A 36 -2.45 -17.66 -1.38
CA HIS A 36 -3.39 -18.45 -2.18
C HIS A 36 -2.77 -19.76 -2.69
N LEU A 37 -1.50 -19.73 -3.14
CA LEU A 37 -0.77 -20.94 -3.53
C LEU A 37 -0.61 -21.91 -2.37
N LYS A 38 -0.16 -21.41 -1.20
CA LYS A 38 -0.01 -22.23 0.01
C LYS A 38 -1.31 -22.94 0.36
N ASP A 39 -2.45 -22.22 0.33
CA ASP A 39 -3.77 -22.77 0.64
C ASP A 39 -4.25 -23.79 -0.40
N ASN A 40 -3.71 -23.75 -1.60
CA ASN A 40 -4.01 -24.67 -2.69
C ASN A 40 -2.88 -25.69 -2.96
N HIS A 41 -2.13 -26.07 -1.89
CA HIS A 41 -1.06 -27.07 -1.98
C HIS A 41 0.01 -26.77 -3.02
N ASN A 42 0.32 -25.47 -3.20
CA ASN A 42 1.30 -24.94 -4.17
C ASN A 42 1.00 -25.29 -5.64
N LYS A 43 -0.28 -25.57 -5.97
CA LYS A 43 -0.69 -25.85 -7.35
C LYS A 43 -0.78 -24.55 -8.16
N MET A 44 0.17 -24.28 -9.03
CA MET A 44 0.22 -23.06 -9.87
C MET A 44 -1.09 -22.79 -10.63
N ARG A 45 -1.78 -23.86 -11.06
CA ARG A 45 -3.08 -23.75 -11.76
C ARG A 45 -4.15 -23.02 -10.95
N SER A 46 -4.04 -23.00 -9.61
CA SER A 46 -4.98 -22.26 -8.74
C SER A 46 -4.91 -20.75 -8.94
N LEU A 47 -3.80 -20.23 -9.44
CA LEU A 47 -3.66 -18.82 -9.78
C LEU A 47 -4.24 -18.44 -11.13
N TYR A 48 -4.52 -19.41 -12.01
CA TYR A 48 -4.90 -19.11 -13.38
C TYR A 48 -6.40 -18.84 -13.51
N VAL A 49 -6.73 -17.81 -14.26
CA VAL A 49 -8.11 -17.52 -14.65
C VAL A 49 -8.54 -18.53 -15.70
N MET A 50 -9.69 -19.17 -15.45
CA MET A 50 -10.31 -20.13 -16.36
C MET A 50 -11.44 -19.45 -17.13
N GLU A 51 -11.46 -19.61 -18.45
CA GLU A 51 -12.54 -19.14 -19.31
C GLU A 51 -13.22 -20.29 -20.05
N PRO A 52 -14.52 -20.18 -20.41
CA PRO A 52 -15.19 -21.21 -21.17
C PRO A 52 -14.59 -21.30 -22.59
N VAL A 53 -14.53 -22.51 -23.12
CA VAL A 53 -14.23 -22.73 -24.53
C VAL A 53 -15.42 -22.27 -25.38
N ILE A 54 -15.17 -21.49 -26.42
CA ILE A 54 -16.21 -21.11 -27.38
C ILE A 54 -16.35 -22.19 -28.44
N ASN A 55 -17.58 -22.69 -28.63
CA ASN A 55 -17.94 -23.66 -29.65
C ASN A 55 -17.93 -23.00 -31.04
N LYS A 56 -17.99 -23.82 -32.11
CA LYS A 56 -18.04 -23.33 -33.49
C LYS A 56 -19.25 -22.46 -33.82
N ASP A 57 -20.35 -22.65 -33.10
CA ASP A 57 -21.61 -21.89 -33.19
C ASP A 57 -21.60 -20.58 -32.37
N GLY A 58 -20.47 -20.23 -31.72
CA GLY A 58 -20.32 -19.06 -30.87
C GLY A 58 -20.82 -19.26 -29.43
N SER A 59 -21.42 -20.40 -29.09
CA SER A 59 -21.90 -20.68 -27.73
C SER A 59 -20.76 -20.99 -26.75
N LYS A 60 -20.99 -20.76 -25.45
CA LYS A 60 -20.03 -21.09 -24.39
C LYS A 60 -20.15 -22.57 -23.99
N SER A 61 -19.07 -23.31 -24.15
CA SER A 61 -18.97 -24.70 -23.70
C SER A 61 -18.89 -24.79 -22.16
N LYS A 62 -19.34 -25.93 -21.61
CA LYS A 62 -19.07 -26.26 -20.20
C LYS A 62 -17.59 -26.53 -19.91
N LYS A 63 -16.81 -26.88 -20.95
CA LYS A 63 -15.37 -27.06 -20.83
C LYS A 63 -14.69 -25.71 -20.63
N LYS A 64 -13.70 -25.67 -19.73
CA LYS A 64 -12.91 -24.48 -19.45
C LYS A 64 -11.46 -24.67 -19.87
N LYS A 65 -10.86 -23.60 -20.40
CA LYS A 65 -9.43 -23.51 -20.69
C LYS A 65 -8.79 -22.39 -19.89
N VAL A 66 -7.49 -22.40 -19.75
CA VAL A 66 -6.74 -21.30 -19.13
C VAL A 66 -6.83 -20.05 -20.03
N LYS A 67 -7.24 -18.93 -19.44
CA LYS A 67 -7.20 -17.62 -20.11
C LYS A 67 -5.74 -17.21 -20.30
N LEU A 68 -5.40 -16.73 -21.48
CA LEU A 68 -4.04 -16.29 -21.81
C LEU A 68 -3.97 -14.76 -21.88
N THR A 69 -2.79 -14.22 -21.58
CA THR A 69 -2.42 -12.83 -21.82
C THR A 69 -2.16 -12.61 -23.33
N ARG A 70 -1.91 -11.36 -23.74
CA ARG A 70 -1.53 -11.03 -25.13
C ARG A 70 -0.25 -11.73 -25.56
N SER A 71 0.66 -12.01 -24.63
CA SER A 71 1.92 -12.72 -24.89
C SER A 71 1.81 -14.24 -24.86
N GLY A 72 0.59 -14.79 -24.67
CA GLY A 72 0.34 -16.24 -24.61
C GLY A 72 0.60 -16.89 -23.25
N ASN A 73 0.99 -16.13 -22.22
CA ASN A 73 1.19 -16.65 -20.88
C ASN A 73 -0.15 -16.80 -20.13
N PRO A 74 -0.25 -17.72 -19.15
CA PRO A 74 -1.44 -17.83 -18.30
C PRO A 74 -1.81 -16.51 -17.62
N PHE A 75 -3.07 -16.08 -17.77
CA PHE A 75 -3.61 -14.93 -17.06
C PHE A 75 -3.92 -15.32 -15.60
N THR A 76 -3.39 -14.58 -14.65
CA THR A 76 -3.57 -14.87 -13.22
C THR A 76 -4.68 -14.04 -12.61
N HIS A 77 -5.26 -14.54 -11.50
CA HIS A 77 -6.25 -13.80 -10.73
C HIS A 77 -5.71 -12.47 -10.22
N SER A 78 -6.58 -11.46 -10.20
CA SER A 78 -6.27 -10.13 -9.68
C SER A 78 -6.12 -10.13 -8.16
N ILE A 79 -5.50 -9.08 -7.64
CA ILE A 79 -5.39 -8.81 -6.21
C ILE A 79 -6.78 -8.79 -5.53
N ASP A 80 -7.76 -8.12 -6.16
CA ASP A 80 -9.14 -8.01 -5.68
C ASP A 80 -9.81 -9.39 -5.55
N PHE A 81 -9.68 -10.26 -6.55
CA PHE A 81 -10.26 -11.60 -6.52
C PHE A 81 -9.68 -12.46 -5.39
N ILE A 82 -8.35 -12.43 -5.22
CA ILE A 82 -7.69 -13.24 -4.20
C ILE A 82 -8.02 -12.70 -2.81
N ALA A 83 -7.98 -11.38 -2.62
CA ALA A 83 -8.30 -10.74 -1.35
C ALA A 83 -9.73 -11.08 -0.89
N LYS A 84 -10.73 -10.94 -1.77
CA LYS A 84 -12.12 -11.31 -1.46
C LYS A 84 -12.25 -12.78 -1.03
N LYS A 85 -11.55 -13.67 -1.71
CA LYS A 85 -11.54 -15.11 -1.29
C LYS A 85 -10.92 -15.34 0.07
N LEU A 86 -9.86 -14.59 0.43
CA LEU A 86 -9.25 -14.70 1.75
C LEU A 86 -10.14 -14.11 2.84
N ILE A 87 -10.89 -13.05 2.53
CA ILE A 87 -11.89 -12.47 3.44
C ILE A 87 -13.02 -13.46 3.68
N GLU A 88 -13.60 -14.04 2.62
CA GLU A 88 -14.64 -15.06 2.72
C GLU A 88 -14.24 -16.27 3.59
N LYS A 89 -12.94 -16.59 3.62
CA LYS A 89 -12.37 -17.66 4.46
C LYS A 89 -12.02 -17.22 5.90
N GLY A 90 -12.17 -15.94 6.25
CA GLY A 90 -11.72 -15.39 7.53
C GLY A 90 -10.20 -15.32 7.70
N GLU A 91 -9.45 -15.44 6.61
CA GLU A 91 -7.98 -15.41 6.62
C GLU A 91 -7.42 -13.99 6.52
N MET A 92 -8.22 -13.04 6.02
CA MET A 92 -7.87 -11.64 5.83
C MET A 92 -9.02 -10.75 6.30
N ASP A 93 -8.69 -9.67 7.00
CA ASP A 93 -9.66 -8.67 7.45
C ASP A 93 -10.04 -7.73 6.30
N GLN A 94 -11.31 -7.27 6.29
CA GLN A 94 -11.81 -6.28 5.33
C GLN A 94 -11.01 -4.97 5.39
N ILE A 95 -10.54 -4.57 6.57
CA ILE A 95 -9.75 -3.35 6.78
C ILE A 95 -8.43 -3.40 5.99
N VAL A 96 -7.78 -4.56 5.94
CA VAL A 96 -6.58 -4.73 5.12
C VAL A 96 -6.89 -4.57 3.63
N PHE A 97 -8.01 -5.13 3.18
CA PHE A 97 -8.44 -4.95 1.79
C PHE A 97 -8.74 -3.48 1.49
N ASN A 98 -9.42 -2.77 2.40
CA ASN A 98 -9.71 -1.35 2.27
C ASN A 98 -8.42 -0.51 2.20
N ASN A 99 -7.39 -0.84 3.02
CA ASN A 99 -6.07 -0.20 2.92
C ASN A 99 -5.40 -0.44 1.55
N ILE A 100 -5.48 -1.67 1.02
CA ILE A 100 -4.97 -1.98 -0.33
C ILE A 100 -5.72 -1.19 -1.40
N MET A 101 -7.04 -1.04 -1.27
CA MET A 101 -7.86 -0.26 -2.21
C MET A 101 -7.49 1.23 -2.17
N ALA A 102 -7.21 1.79 -0.98
CA ALA A 102 -6.71 3.16 -0.85
C ALA A 102 -5.36 3.35 -1.56
N LEU A 103 -4.44 2.37 -1.48
CA LEU A 103 -3.18 2.41 -2.24
C LEU A 103 -3.39 2.29 -3.76
N ILE A 104 -4.36 1.48 -4.20
CA ILE A 104 -4.70 1.35 -5.63
C ILE A 104 -5.25 2.67 -6.15
N GLU A 105 -6.16 3.30 -5.43
CA GLU A 105 -6.71 4.61 -5.79
C GLU A 105 -5.61 5.67 -5.84
N LEU A 106 -4.69 5.66 -4.87
CA LEU A 106 -3.53 6.55 -4.88
C LEU A 106 -2.67 6.35 -6.13
N ARG A 107 -2.37 5.12 -6.53
CA ARG A 107 -1.61 4.81 -7.74
C ARG A 107 -2.33 5.30 -8.99
N ASP A 108 -3.62 5.04 -9.11
CA ASP A 108 -4.42 5.36 -10.30
C ASP A 108 -4.62 6.88 -10.43
N SER A 109 -4.73 7.59 -9.31
CA SER A 109 -4.78 9.04 -9.25
C SER A 109 -3.42 9.71 -9.52
N ALA A 110 -2.31 9.07 -9.17
CA ALA A 110 -0.97 9.62 -9.26
C ALA A 110 -0.55 10.07 -10.67
N ILE A 111 -1.15 9.50 -11.73
CA ILE A 111 -0.87 9.87 -13.12
C ILE A 111 -1.34 11.29 -13.44
N HIS A 112 -2.25 11.85 -12.65
CA HIS A 112 -2.90 13.14 -12.88
C HIS A 112 -2.39 14.27 -11.96
N PHE A 113 -1.58 13.96 -10.94
CA PHE A 113 -1.15 14.93 -9.93
C PHE A 113 0.29 15.40 -10.14
N TYR A 114 0.46 16.67 -10.47
CA TYR A 114 1.78 17.30 -10.58
C TYR A 114 2.26 18.00 -9.29
N ASN A 115 1.34 18.38 -8.39
CA ASN A 115 1.68 19.04 -7.13
C ASN A 115 0.75 18.58 -6.02
N TYR A 116 1.27 17.76 -5.13
CA TYR A 116 0.53 17.34 -3.93
C TYR A 116 0.52 18.44 -2.88
N SER A 117 -0.67 18.65 -2.28
CA SER A 117 -0.74 19.42 -1.05
C SER A 117 0.00 18.70 0.07
N LEU A 118 0.45 19.49 1.05
CA LEU A 118 1.12 18.92 2.23
C LEU A 118 0.22 17.93 2.96
N LYS A 119 -1.09 18.23 3.09
CA LYS A 119 -2.07 17.33 3.68
C LYS A 119 -2.13 15.99 2.96
N PHE A 120 -2.07 16.02 1.63
CA PHE A 120 -2.09 14.81 0.82
C PHE A 120 -0.84 13.96 1.06
N ASN A 121 0.34 14.56 1.13
CA ASN A 121 1.58 13.83 1.47
C ASN A 121 1.53 13.17 2.85
N VAL A 122 0.94 13.85 3.85
CA VAL A 122 0.72 13.26 5.19
C VAL A 122 -0.21 12.05 5.08
N ARG A 123 -1.33 12.17 4.34
CA ARG A 123 -2.30 11.08 4.17
C ARG A 123 -1.68 9.87 3.45
N ILE A 124 -0.85 10.10 2.42
CA ILE A 124 -0.08 9.03 1.77
C ILE A 124 0.79 8.28 2.79
N GLN A 125 1.46 9.01 3.67
CA GLN A 125 2.31 8.39 4.69
C GLN A 125 1.50 7.59 5.71
N GLU A 126 0.36 8.11 6.16
CA GLU A 126 -0.54 7.42 7.10
C GLU A 126 -1.05 6.09 6.50
N ILE A 127 -1.53 6.12 5.25
CA ILE A 127 -1.97 4.93 4.52
C ILE A 127 -0.81 3.95 4.29
N GLY A 128 0.35 4.46 3.89
CA GLY A 128 1.54 3.66 3.65
C GLY A 128 2.06 2.98 4.92
N THR A 129 2.07 3.69 6.05
CA THR A 129 2.49 3.12 7.35
C THR A 129 1.51 2.05 7.82
N ALA A 130 0.20 2.28 7.67
CA ALA A 130 -0.82 1.26 7.94
C ALA A 130 -0.60 0.02 7.07
N SER A 131 -0.30 0.24 5.78
CA SER A 131 -0.03 -0.85 4.83
C SER A 131 1.18 -1.68 5.24
N LEU A 132 2.27 -1.06 5.69
CA LEU A 132 3.44 -1.78 6.19
C LEU A 132 3.11 -2.62 7.43
N LYS A 133 2.42 -2.04 8.41
CA LYS A 133 1.97 -2.75 9.62
C LYS A 133 1.12 -3.96 9.25
N ASN A 134 0.11 -3.77 8.41
CA ASN A 134 -0.78 -4.82 7.96
C ASN A 134 -0.02 -5.93 7.22
N TYR A 135 0.91 -5.55 6.33
CA TYR A 135 1.74 -6.47 5.56
C TYR A 135 2.59 -7.36 6.46
N VAL A 136 3.31 -6.76 7.42
CA VAL A 136 4.17 -7.50 8.36
C VAL A 136 3.33 -8.44 9.23
N SER A 137 2.19 -7.97 9.75
CA SER A 137 1.29 -8.79 10.57
C SER A 137 0.77 -10.01 9.80
N LEU A 138 0.28 -9.82 8.57
CA LEU A 138 -0.22 -10.93 7.75
C LEU A 138 0.91 -11.85 7.27
N TYR A 139 2.06 -11.32 6.94
CA TYR A 139 3.22 -12.13 6.56
C TYR A 139 3.62 -13.07 7.71
N LYS A 140 3.71 -12.54 8.93
CA LYS A 140 3.99 -13.33 10.14
C LYS A 140 2.89 -14.37 10.39
N LYS A 141 1.62 -13.97 10.33
CA LYS A 141 0.46 -14.86 10.52
C LYS A 141 0.44 -16.01 9.51
N TRP A 142 0.70 -15.72 8.23
CA TRP A 142 0.54 -16.73 7.17
C TRP A 142 1.77 -17.61 6.96
N PHE A 143 2.97 -17.09 7.19
CA PHE A 143 4.22 -17.79 6.89
C PHE A 143 5.07 -18.11 8.11
N ASN A 144 4.67 -17.65 9.29
CA ASN A 144 5.42 -17.83 10.55
C ASN A 144 6.88 -17.37 10.44
N LYS A 145 7.10 -16.24 9.74
CA LYS A 145 8.41 -15.61 9.56
C LYS A 145 8.34 -14.17 10.04
N ASP A 146 9.40 -13.71 10.67
CA ASP A 146 9.55 -12.34 11.12
C ASP A 146 10.29 -11.52 10.05
N LEU A 147 9.92 -10.25 9.92
CA LEU A 147 10.54 -9.29 9.01
C LEU A 147 11.23 -8.16 9.79
N SER A 148 11.41 -8.30 11.10
CA SER A 148 12.01 -7.26 11.96
C SER A 148 13.45 -6.91 11.57
N GLU A 149 14.19 -7.86 10.97
CA GLU A 149 15.55 -7.63 10.46
C GLU A 149 15.65 -6.57 9.36
N PHE A 150 14.54 -6.29 8.65
CA PHE A 150 14.50 -5.36 7.54
C PHE A 150 14.16 -3.92 7.94
N ASN A 151 13.94 -3.61 9.22
CA ASN A 151 13.63 -2.27 9.73
C ASN A 151 12.53 -1.56 8.91
N PHE A 152 11.36 -2.18 8.80
CA PHE A 152 10.24 -1.67 8.02
C PHE A 152 9.63 -0.42 8.65
N TYR A 153 10.03 0.77 8.21
CA TYR A 153 9.44 2.05 8.58
C TYR A 153 9.47 3.03 7.41
N LEU A 154 8.51 3.94 7.38
CA LEU A 154 8.52 5.09 6.49
C LEU A 154 8.98 6.33 7.26
N MET A 155 9.98 7.03 6.73
CA MET A 155 10.44 8.29 7.33
C MET A 155 9.33 9.34 7.22
N PRO A 156 9.01 10.07 8.30
CA PRO A 156 7.95 11.08 8.32
C PRO A 156 8.42 12.39 7.65
N LEU A 157 8.91 12.32 6.43
CA LEU A 157 9.46 13.47 5.70
C LEU A 157 8.41 14.54 5.41
N SER A 158 7.16 14.13 5.20
CA SER A 158 6.03 15.05 5.00
C SER A 158 5.72 15.88 6.24
N PHE A 159 5.91 15.36 7.45
CA PHE A 159 5.70 16.11 8.69
C PHE A 159 6.78 17.16 8.92
N VAL A 160 7.98 16.94 8.41
CA VAL A 160 9.08 17.90 8.53
C VAL A 160 8.91 19.07 7.56
N GLN A 161 8.35 18.83 6.38
CA GLN A 161 8.04 19.87 5.40
C GLN A 161 6.81 20.71 5.78
N ALA A 162 5.92 20.19 6.65
CA ALA A 162 4.65 20.77 7.03
C ALA A 162 4.75 22.14 7.74
N ARG A 163 5.90 22.55 8.20
CA ARG A 163 6.08 23.76 9.02
C ARG A 163 6.50 25.03 8.27
N LYS A 164 6.46 25.05 6.95
CA LYS A 164 6.47 26.33 6.24
C LYS A 164 5.05 26.89 6.26
N GLU A 165 4.78 27.76 7.21
CA GLU A 165 3.50 28.23 7.70
C GLU A 165 2.67 29.10 6.74
N SER A 166 2.82 29.08 5.45
CA SER A 166 2.09 30.03 4.62
C SER A 166 1.29 29.45 3.46
N ASP A 167 1.37 28.18 3.18
CA ASP A 167 0.56 27.59 2.12
C ASP A 167 -0.57 26.71 2.69
N VAL A 168 -1.67 27.36 3.06
CA VAL A 168 -2.99 26.73 3.01
C VAL A 168 -3.30 26.53 1.51
N LEU A 169 -2.53 25.67 0.87
CA LEU A 169 -2.90 25.18 -0.45
C LEU A 169 -4.23 24.46 -0.29
N LEU A 170 -5.27 25.09 -0.82
CA LEU A 170 -6.59 24.46 -0.89
C LEU A 170 -6.42 23.16 -1.65
N LEU A 171 -6.89 22.06 -1.05
CA LEU A 171 -6.96 20.77 -1.74
C LEU A 171 -7.63 20.97 -3.09
N ASN A 172 -7.04 20.44 -4.16
CA ASN A 172 -7.69 20.41 -5.47
C ASN A 172 -8.90 19.46 -5.44
N ALA A 173 -9.67 19.42 -6.52
CA ALA A 173 -10.90 18.62 -6.57
C ALA A 173 -10.62 17.12 -6.44
N GLU A 174 -9.54 16.65 -7.07
CA GLU A 174 -9.14 15.25 -7.04
C GLU A 174 -8.66 14.84 -5.65
N GLU A 175 -7.82 15.66 -5.00
CA GLU A 175 -7.40 15.40 -3.62
C GLU A 175 -8.61 15.30 -2.68
N LYS A 176 -9.59 16.22 -2.82
CA LYS A 176 -10.84 16.15 -2.03
C LYS A 176 -11.61 14.86 -2.26
N ASN A 177 -11.70 14.41 -3.51
CA ASN A 177 -12.36 13.15 -3.86
C ASN A 177 -11.64 11.95 -3.23
N PHE A 178 -10.30 11.96 -3.28
CA PHE A 178 -9.49 10.92 -2.65
C PHE A 178 -9.68 10.89 -1.13
N PHE A 179 -9.63 12.04 -0.45
CA PHE A 179 -9.89 12.13 1.00
C PHE A 179 -11.26 11.58 1.35
N LYS A 180 -12.30 12.04 0.64
CA LYS A 180 -13.66 11.55 0.85
C LYS A 180 -13.76 10.03 0.70
N TYR A 181 -13.13 9.47 -0.33
CA TYR A 181 -13.11 8.02 -0.55
C TYR A 181 -12.44 7.27 0.60
N VAL A 182 -11.29 7.76 1.08
CA VAL A 182 -10.59 7.11 2.21
C VAL A 182 -11.39 7.24 3.50
N ASP A 183 -12.02 8.40 3.75
CA ASP A 183 -12.88 8.62 4.92
C ASP A 183 -14.09 7.66 4.89
N GLU A 184 -14.73 7.44 3.74
CA GLU A 184 -15.81 6.45 3.57
C GLU A 184 -15.34 5.02 3.87
N LEU A 185 -14.12 4.66 3.47
CA LEU A 185 -13.51 3.37 3.81
C LEU A 185 -13.29 3.22 5.33
N GLU A 186 -12.82 4.27 5.99
CA GLU A 186 -12.59 4.29 7.45
C GLU A 186 -13.90 4.20 8.23
N GLU A 187 -14.93 4.96 7.85
CA GLU A 187 -16.26 4.92 8.48
C GLU A 187 -16.93 3.55 8.36
N SER A 188 -16.70 2.84 7.26
CA SER A 188 -17.23 1.48 7.05
C SER A 188 -16.51 0.40 7.84
N SER A 189 -15.45 0.74 8.55
CA SER A 189 -14.55 -0.21 9.22
C SER A 189 -14.81 -0.25 10.74
N SER A 190 -14.71 -1.45 11.35
CA SER A 190 -14.87 -1.62 12.79
C SER A 190 -13.65 -1.08 13.55
N SER A 191 -13.87 -0.41 14.68
CA SER A 191 -12.81 0.16 15.53
C SER A 191 -11.97 -0.86 16.30
N ASP A 192 -12.38 -2.13 16.36
CA ASP A 192 -11.76 -3.15 17.22
C ASP A 192 -10.74 -4.05 16.49
N SER A 193 -10.39 -3.75 15.25
CA SER A 193 -9.43 -4.54 14.49
C SER A 193 -7.97 -4.19 14.84
N GLU A 194 -7.08 -5.18 14.82
CA GLU A 194 -5.63 -4.97 14.89
C GLU A 194 -5.05 -4.28 13.66
N TYR A 195 -5.80 -4.26 12.55
CA TYR A 195 -5.44 -3.66 11.27
C TYR A 195 -5.96 -2.23 11.15
N SER A 196 -5.40 -1.47 10.22
CA SER A 196 -5.77 -0.06 10.00
C SER A 196 -5.76 0.29 8.52
N ILE A 197 -6.63 1.22 8.08
CA ILE A 197 -6.60 1.77 6.73
C ILE A 197 -5.55 2.87 6.64
N ALA A 198 -5.52 3.77 7.62
CA ALA A 198 -4.48 4.76 7.83
C ALA A 198 -4.08 4.79 9.29
N LEU A 199 -2.88 5.29 9.59
CA LEU A 199 -2.36 5.45 10.95
C LEU A 199 -1.94 6.90 11.14
N ASN A 200 -2.55 7.56 12.13
CA ASN A 200 -2.09 8.89 12.55
C ASN A 200 -0.70 8.77 13.18
N ILE A 201 0.23 9.60 12.72
CA ILE A 201 1.62 9.57 13.18
C ILE A 201 1.95 10.94 13.80
N ASP A 202 2.15 10.95 15.10
CA ASP A 202 2.71 12.10 15.82
C ASP A 202 4.21 11.92 15.99
N VAL A 203 5.00 12.82 15.42
CA VAL A 203 6.46 12.79 15.54
C VAL A 203 6.90 13.78 16.61
N LYS A 204 7.48 13.26 17.70
CA LYS A 204 8.09 14.07 18.77
C LYS A 204 9.58 13.81 18.80
N PHE A 205 10.38 14.87 18.68
CA PHE A 205 11.81 14.78 18.84
C PHE A 205 12.20 15.04 20.29
N SER A 206 12.98 14.12 20.86
CA SER A 206 13.54 14.26 22.21
C SER A 206 15.04 14.03 22.21
N LYS A 207 15.76 14.64 23.17
CA LYS A 207 17.18 14.34 23.35
C LYS A 207 17.34 12.90 23.80
N SER A 208 18.21 12.15 23.12
CA SER A 208 18.54 10.77 23.49
C SER A 208 20.06 10.56 23.50
N THR A 209 20.53 9.77 24.45
CA THR A 209 21.91 9.29 24.52
C THR A 209 22.06 7.86 23.97
N SER A 210 20.97 7.27 23.47
CA SER A 210 20.98 5.91 22.89
C SER A 210 21.89 5.85 21.66
N LYS A 211 22.60 4.73 21.49
CA LYS A 211 23.41 4.46 20.29
C LYS A 211 22.57 4.33 19.02
N ASP A 212 21.31 3.96 19.15
CA ASP A 212 20.37 3.75 18.06
C ASP A 212 19.52 5.00 17.74
N ALA A 213 19.80 6.13 18.42
CA ALA A 213 19.09 7.37 18.17
C ALA A 213 19.51 7.99 16.82
N ILE A 214 18.51 8.44 16.04
CA ILE A 214 18.76 9.20 14.82
C ILE A 214 19.39 10.53 15.21
N LYS A 215 20.58 10.81 14.67
CA LYS A 215 21.29 12.07 14.94
C LYS A 215 20.67 13.18 14.10
N VAL A 216 20.10 14.17 14.75
CA VAL A 216 19.60 15.40 14.11
C VAL A 216 20.57 16.53 14.48
N ALA A 217 21.17 17.17 13.46
CA ALA A 217 22.06 18.30 13.64
C ALA A 217 21.36 19.62 13.30
N LEU A 218 21.63 20.68 14.06
CA LEU A 218 21.22 22.04 13.71
C LEU A 218 22.03 22.52 12.50
N SER A 219 21.37 22.83 11.41
CA SER A 219 21.96 23.43 10.22
C SER A 219 21.48 24.87 10.05
N LYS A 220 22.37 25.74 9.54
CA LYS A 220 22.02 27.09 9.11
C LYS A 220 21.64 27.15 7.63
N ASP A 221 21.68 26.03 6.95
CA ASP A 221 21.31 25.92 5.54
C ASP A 221 19.83 26.24 5.36
N THR A 222 19.50 27.02 4.34
CA THR A 222 18.10 27.38 4.01
C THR A 222 17.28 26.18 3.58
N ASP A 223 17.93 25.15 3.05
CA ASP A 223 17.32 23.92 2.58
C ASP A 223 17.34 22.77 3.61
N ALA A 224 17.91 23.05 4.81
CA ALA A 224 17.89 22.06 5.89
C ALA A 224 16.50 21.83 6.44
N ILE A 225 16.23 20.58 6.75
CA ILE A 225 15.00 20.17 7.43
C ILE A 225 14.95 20.81 8.81
N LYS A 226 13.98 21.71 9.04
CA LYS A 226 13.82 22.38 10.33
C LYS A 226 13.01 21.51 11.27
N VAL A 227 13.64 21.12 12.38
CA VAL A 227 13.01 20.39 13.49
C VAL A 227 12.85 21.38 14.64
N THR A 228 11.64 21.60 15.12
CA THR A 228 11.35 22.43 16.31
C THR A 228 10.90 21.57 17.46
#